data_aedf85a3aeb28cccb20a2afaca17069a
#
_entry.id   aedf85a3aeb28cccb20a2afaca17069a
#
_cell.length_a   1.000
_cell.length_b   1.000
_cell.length_c   1.000
_cell.angle_alpha   90.00
_cell.angle_beta   90.00
_cell.angle_gamma   90.00
#
_symmetry.space_group_name_H-M   'P 1'
#
loop_
_entity.id
_entity.type
_entity.pdbx_description
1 polymer ?
#
loop_
_entity_poly.entity_id
_entity_poly.type
_entity_poly.pdbx_seq_one_letter_code
_entity_poly.pdbx_strand_id
1 'polypeptide(L)'
;MEEEKNEKNPVEIEPILQVEKLVKSYGKRVVVNELSFMVNPGECYCLFGKNGIGKSTTLDCIVGLKTKNDGIVKLDGLDLDKDPINFKLNLGYVPSEPILYEMMTGEEYLKFIGSSYQMIDEVFHRNYQALLIKFDMPEFDMKRRISEYSHGMKQKVALMASIIHNPDLWVLDEPTVGLDIMVYKTLVDVINDFKRAKKGILIVSHSIDFIFDVATKACLLNNGVIQTTFDLTSRNPYLKTDMRNLFFSIYKGDKK
;
A
#
# COMPACT_ATOMS: atom_id res chain seq x y z
N MET A 1 34.08 -30.96 -30.30
CA MET A 1 33.39 -29.68 -30.32
C MET A 1 32.26 -29.80 -29.32
N GLU A 2 32.53 -29.40 -28.07
CA GLU A 2 31.55 -29.38 -27.01
C GLU A 2 30.82 -28.01 -27.09
N GLU A 3 29.51 -28.06 -27.31
CA GLU A 3 28.66 -26.86 -27.24
C GLU A 3 28.48 -26.49 -25.76
N GLU A 4 29.14 -25.43 -25.33
CA GLU A 4 28.88 -24.78 -24.05
C GLU A 4 27.43 -24.27 -24.05
N LYS A 5 26.55 -24.94 -23.32
CA LYS A 5 25.23 -24.43 -22.97
C LYS A 5 25.41 -23.25 -22.02
N ASN A 6 25.28 -22.07 -22.58
CA ASN A 6 25.22 -20.82 -21.84
C ASN A 6 23.89 -20.76 -21.06
N GLU A 7 23.85 -21.35 -19.86
CA GLU A 7 22.75 -21.19 -18.91
C GLU A 7 22.76 -19.71 -18.49
N LYS A 8 21.86 -18.92 -19.06
CA LYS A 8 21.57 -17.56 -18.57
C LYS A 8 21.05 -17.70 -17.14
N ASN A 9 21.88 -17.31 -16.17
CA ASN A 9 21.41 -17.11 -14.80
C ASN A 9 20.14 -16.28 -14.84
N PRO A 10 19.06 -16.67 -14.12
CA PRO A 10 17.87 -15.84 -13.99
C PRO A 10 18.30 -14.47 -13.44
N VAL A 11 17.89 -13.40 -14.11
CA VAL A 11 18.11 -12.04 -13.61
C VAL A 11 17.38 -11.96 -12.27
N GLU A 12 18.11 -11.90 -11.17
CA GLU A 12 17.53 -11.65 -9.85
C GLU A 12 16.84 -10.29 -9.87
N ILE A 13 15.52 -10.30 -9.78
CA ILE A 13 14.71 -9.07 -9.70
C ILE A 13 14.82 -8.58 -8.25
N GLU A 14 15.49 -7.45 -8.03
CA GLU A 14 15.51 -6.82 -6.72
C GLU A 14 14.10 -6.37 -6.33
N PRO A 15 13.60 -6.76 -5.14
CA PRO A 15 12.27 -6.38 -4.68
C PRO A 15 12.22 -4.90 -4.28
N ILE A 16 11.09 -4.25 -4.55
CA ILE A 16 10.81 -2.87 -4.08
C ILE A 16 10.72 -2.86 -2.54
N LEU A 17 9.96 -3.80 -1.97
CA LEU A 17 9.86 -3.97 -0.52
C LEU A 17 10.32 -5.37 -0.12
N GLN A 18 11.20 -5.43 0.88
CA GLN A 18 11.65 -6.66 1.52
C GLN A 18 11.34 -6.60 3.01
N VAL A 19 10.58 -7.57 3.50
CA VAL A 19 10.26 -7.76 4.92
C VAL A 19 10.78 -9.12 5.34
N GLU A 20 11.67 -9.17 6.33
CA GLU A 20 12.28 -10.40 6.82
C GLU A 20 12.06 -10.54 8.32
N LYS A 21 11.43 -11.64 8.72
CA LYS A 21 11.20 -12.04 10.11
C LYS A 21 10.71 -10.91 11.01
N LEU A 22 9.79 -10.09 10.49
CA LEU A 22 9.22 -8.97 11.23
C LEU A 22 8.50 -9.48 12.47
N VAL A 23 8.86 -8.95 13.64
CA VAL A 23 8.23 -9.25 14.92
C VAL A 23 7.69 -7.98 15.57
N LYS A 24 6.44 -8.04 16.05
CA LYS A 24 5.86 -6.99 16.90
C LYS A 24 5.07 -7.60 18.05
N SER A 25 5.40 -7.14 19.26
CA SER A 25 4.75 -7.56 20.51
C SER A 25 4.30 -6.36 21.32
N TYR A 26 3.24 -6.54 22.09
CA TYR A 26 2.77 -5.63 23.12
C TYR A 26 2.75 -6.37 24.46
N GLY A 27 3.73 -6.09 25.31
CA GLY A 27 3.99 -6.88 26.51
C GLY A 27 4.24 -8.34 26.16
N LYS A 28 3.42 -9.27 26.68
CA LYS A 28 3.53 -10.72 26.41
C LYS A 28 2.81 -11.18 25.13
N ARG A 29 2.02 -10.30 24.49
CA ARG A 29 1.23 -10.65 23.32
C ARG A 29 2.02 -10.38 22.05
N VAL A 30 2.40 -11.44 21.34
CA VAL A 30 2.96 -11.35 19.98
C VAL A 30 1.81 -11.10 19.00
N VAL A 31 1.88 -10.01 18.21
CA VAL A 31 0.88 -9.61 17.23
C VAL A 31 1.35 -9.89 15.81
N VAL A 32 2.65 -9.69 15.55
CA VAL A 32 3.31 -10.07 14.29
C VAL A 32 4.44 -11.00 14.66
N ASN A 33 4.50 -12.18 14.05
CA ASN A 33 5.40 -13.26 14.44
C ASN A 33 6.23 -13.73 13.25
N GLU A 34 7.48 -13.30 13.16
CA GLU A 34 8.47 -13.63 12.12
C GLU A 34 7.92 -13.52 10.68
N LEU A 35 7.11 -12.48 10.43
CA LEU A 35 6.47 -12.27 9.13
C LEU A 35 7.53 -11.94 8.06
N SER A 36 7.52 -12.68 6.95
CA SER A 36 8.45 -12.48 5.84
C SER A 36 7.70 -12.49 4.51
N PHE A 37 7.94 -11.47 3.68
CA PHE A 37 7.44 -11.38 2.32
C PHE A 37 8.19 -10.32 1.52
N MET A 38 7.98 -10.30 0.21
CA MET A 38 8.55 -9.32 -0.71
C MET A 38 7.47 -8.77 -1.64
N VAL A 39 7.65 -7.51 -2.07
CA VAL A 39 6.86 -6.88 -3.13
C VAL A 39 7.80 -6.55 -4.27
N ASN A 40 7.57 -7.16 -5.43
CA ASN A 40 8.40 -6.98 -6.62
C ASN A 40 7.97 -5.77 -7.46
N PRO A 41 8.80 -5.27 -8.38
CA PRO A 41 8.43 -4.23 -9.31
C PRO A 41 7.15 -4.56 -10.10
N GLY A 42 6.15 -3.67 -10.02
CA GLY A 42 4.84 -3.85 -10.66
C GLY A 42 3.90 -4.82 -9.95
N GLU A 43 4.25 -5.27 -8.74
CA GLU A 43 3.41 -6.13 -7.91
C GLU A 43 2.48 -5.31 -7.01
N CYS A 44 1.22 -5.74 -6.94
CA CYS A 44 0.26 -5.31 -5.93
C CYS A 44 0.06 -6.46 -4.95
N TYR A 45 0.72 -6.37 -3.80
CA TYR A 45 0.69 -7.36 -2.74
C TYR A 45 -0.36 -7.01 -1.71
N CYS A 46 -1.27 -7.92 -1.40
CA CYS A 46 -2.35 -7.67 -0.47
C CYS A 46 -2.28 -8.57 0.76
N LEU A 47 -2.28 -7.98 1.94
CA LEU A 47 -2.48 -8.68 3.21
C LEU A 47 -3.96 -8.62 3.59
N PHE A 48 -4.61 -9.78 3.76
CA PHE A 48 -5.99 -9.86 4.20
C PHE A 48 -6.16 -10.79 5.39
N GLY A 49 -7.26 -10.63 6.12
CA GLY A 49 -7.52 -11.40 7.34
C GLY A 49 -8.53 -10.70 8.24
N LYS A 50 -8.88 -11.32 9.36
CA LYS A 50 -9.83 -10.76 10.34
C LYS A 50 -9.38 -9.42 10.91
N ASN A 51 -10.33 -8.63 11.41
CA ASN A 51 -10.02 -7.43 12.18
C ASN A 51 -9.30 -7.80 13.48
N GLY A 52 -8.32 -7.00 13.88
CA GLY A 52 -7.52 -7.23 15.09
C GLY A 52 -6.45 -8.32 15.00
N ILE A 53 -6.23 -8.91 13.79
CA ILE A 53 -5.23 -9.98 13.58
C ILE A 53 -3.79 -9.47 13.45
N GLY A 54 -3.58 -8.14 13.37
CA GLY A 54 -2.26 -7.55 13.24
C GLY A 54 -1.95 -6.89 11.89
N LYS A 55 -2.91 -6.79 10.94
CA LYS A 55 -2.70 -6.20 9.61
C LYS A 55 -2.18 -4.76 9.67
N SER A 56 -2.93 -3.85 10.29
CA SER A 56 -2.52 -2.44 10.45
C SER A 56 -1.26 -2.31 11.31
N THR A 57 -1.08 -3.16 12.32
CA THR A 57 0.17 -3.21 13.09
C THR A 57 1.36 -3.58 12.22
N THR A 58 1.18 -4.52 11.29
CA THR A 58 2.22 -4.88 10.31
C THR A 58 2.56 -3.68 9.41
N LEU A 59 1.54 -2.99 8.86
CA LEU A 59 1.77 -1.78 8.06
C LEU A 59 2.47 -0.69 8.88
N ASP A 60 2.00 -0.40 10.11
CA ASP A 60 2.59 0.60 10.98
C ASP A 60 4.10 0.34 11.23
N CYS A 61 4.49 -0.93 11.37
CA CYS A 61 5.90 -1.30 11.51
C CYS A 61 6.66 -1.10 10.19
N ILE A 62 6.08 -1.43 9.04
CA ILE A 62 6.70 -1.31 7.71
C ILE A 62 6.90 0.16 7.35
N VAL A 63 5.90 1.03 7.59
CA VAL A 63 6.01 2.46 7.28
C VAL A 63 6.76 3.26 8.36
N GLY A 64 7.21 2.60 9.44
CA GLY A 64 7.97 3.22 10.52
C GLY A 64 7.15 4.16 11.42
N LEU A 65 5.84 3.93 11.56
CA LEU A 65 4.97 4.57 12.54
C LEU A 65 5.05 3.90 13.91
N LYS A 66 5.35 2.58 13.93
CA LYS A 66 5.58 1.82 15.15
C LYS A 66 6.94 1.11 15.08
N THR A 67 7.67 1.15 16.17
CA THR A 67 8.90 0.40 16.30
C THR A 67 8.63 -1.11 16.29
N LYS A 68 9.28 -1.85 15.44
CA LYS A 68 9.29 -3.31 15.47
C LYS A 68 10.14 -3.84 16.62
N ASN A 69 9.92 -5.07 17.06
CA ASN A 69 10.75 -5.72 18.08
C ASN A 69 11.96 -6.43 17.45
N ASP A 70 11.78 -6.98 16.25
CA ASP A 70 12.83 -7.67 15.49
C ASP A 70 12.49 -7.72 14.00
N GLY A 71 13.44 -8.18 13.18
CA GLY A 71 13.31 -8.32 11.74
C GLY A 71 13.85 -7.12 10.95
N ILE A 72 13.85 -7.25 9.63
CA ILE A 72 14.40 -6.26 8.69
C ILE A 72 13.30 -5.80 7.76
N VAL A 73 13.26 -4.48 7.48
CA VAL A 73 12.39 -3.88 6.48
C VAL A 73 13.25 -3.02 5.57
N LYS A 74 13.26 -3.33 4.27
CA LYS A 74 13.98 -2.56 3.25
C LYS A 74 13.06 -2.13 2.13
N LEU A 75 13.27 -0.91 1.62
CA LEU A 75 12.63 -0.34 0.43
C LEU A 75 13.75 0.04 -0.55
N ASP A 76 13.76 -0.57 -1.73
CA ASP A 76 14.83 -0.39 -2.71
C ASP A 76 16.23 -0.48 -2.10
N GLY A 77 16.44 -1.49 -1.24
CA GLY A 77 17.69 -1.70 -0.52
C GLY A 77 17.92 -0.79 0.70
N LEU A 78 17.15 0.30 0.86
CA LEU A 78 17.22 1.21 2.02
C LEU A 78 16.61 0.54 3.25
N ASP A 79 17.39 0.37 4.29
CA ASP A 79 16.96 -0.24 5.55
C ASP A 79 16.27 0.81 6.43
N LEU A 80 15.03 0.53 6.87
CA LEU A 80 14.22 1.44 7.69
C LEU A 80 14.91 1.91 8.97
N ASP A 81 15.69 1.04 9.62
CA ASP A 81 16.36 1.39 10.89
C ASP A 81 17.65 2.18 10.66
N LYS A 82 18.33 1.98 9.53
CA LYS A 82 19.61 2.62 9.22
C LYS A 82 19.45 3.95 8.51
N ASP A 83 18.48 4.04 7.60
CA ASP A 83 18.21 5.26 6.83
C ASP A 83 16.70 5.55 6.74
N PRO A 84 16.06 5.89 7.87
CA PRO A 84 14.61 6.11 7.92
C PRO A 84 14.13 7.31 7.09
N ILE A 85 15.01 8.29 6.84
CA ILE A 85 14.63 9.49 6.08
C ILE A 85 14.50 9.13 4.60
N ASN A 86 15.54 8.58 3.98
CA ASN A 86 15.51 8.22 2.57
C ASN A 86 14.49 7.08 2.32
N PHE A 87 14.34 6.13 3.26
CA PHE A 87 13.27 5.13 3.20
C PHE A 87 11.89 5.80 3.06
N LYS A 88 11.57 6.77 3.92
CA LYS A 88 10.26 7.45 3.92
C LYS A 88 10.05 8.39 2.73
N LEU A 89 11.12 8.95 2.15
CA LEU A 89 11.01 9.78 0.95
C LEU A 89 10.54 8.98 -0.28
N ASN A 90 10.77 7.65 -0.30
CA ASN A 90 10.34 6.76 -1.37
C ASN A 90 9.02 6.03 -1.07
N LEU A 91 8.35 6.39 0.04
CA LEU A 91 7.14 5.74 0.53
C LEU A 91 5.93 6.66 0.46
N GLY A 92 4.85 6.24 -0.20
CA GLY A 92 3.52 6.83 -0.07
C GLY A 92 2.66 6.00 0.90
N TYR A 93 1.93 6.66 1.80
CA TYR A 93 1.08 5.96 2.77
C TYR A 93 -0.29 6.61 2.90
N VAL A 94 -1.33 5.77 2.85
CA VAL A 94 -2.72 6.15 3.15
C VAL A 94 -3.19 5.32 4.35
N PRO A 95 -3.38 5.92 5.53
CA PRO A 95 -3.98 5.23 6.66
C PRO A 95 -5.48 5.00 6.43
N SER A 96 -6.08 4.06 7.18
CA SER A 96 -7.52 3.76 7.13
C SER A 96 -8.41 4.97 7.43
N GLU A 97 -7.94 5.88 8.25
CA GLU A 97 -8.59 7.17 8.58
C GLU A 97 -7.60 8.31 8.32
N PRO A 98 -7.57 8.87 7.10
CA PRO A 98 -6.67 9.98 6.77
C PRO A 98 -7.01 11.24 7.56
N ILE A 99 -6.00 11.82 8.22
CA ILE A 99 -6.12 13.12 8.90
C ILE A 99 -5.67 14.20 7.93
N LEU A 100 -6.56 15.14 7.61
CA LEU A 100 -6.29 16.28 6.74
C LEU A 100 -6.26 17.58 7.57
N TYR A 101 -5.44 18.53 7.16
CA TYR A 101 -5.41 19.87 7.77
C TYR A 101 -6.57 20.70 7.24
N GLU A 102 -7.74 20.58 7.85
CA GLU A 102 -9.01 21.12 7.34
C GLU A 102 -9.05 22.64 7.16
N MET A 103 -8.17 23.37 7.85
CA MET A 103 -8.05 24.84 7.71
C MET A 103 -7.27 25.27 6.47
N MET A 104 -6.51 24.37 5.87
CA MET A 104 -5.81 24.60 4.59
C MET A 104 -6.76 24.43 3.41
N THR A 105 -6.43 25.07 2.29
CA THR A 105 -6.99 24.70 0.99
C THR A 105 -6.36 23.38 0.51
N GLY A 106 -7.01 22.69 -0.45
CA GLY A 106 -6.44 21.48 -1.02
C GLY A 106 -5.08 21.69 -1.67
N GLU A 107 -4.90 22.83 -2.37
CA GLU A 107 -3.63 23.21 -2.98
C GLU A 107 -2.53 23.45 -1.94
N GLU A 108 -2.82 24.24 -0.89
CA GLU A 108 -1.88 24.49 0.22
C GLU A 108 -1.47 23.19 0.90
N TYR A 109 -2.43 22.27 1.12
CA TYR A 109 -2.17 20.99 1.75
C TYR A 109 -1.24 20.12 0.89
N LEU A 110 -1.53 19.98 -0.42
CA LEU A 110 -0.67 19.21 -1.32
C LEU A 110 0.73 19.83 -1.46
N LYS A 111 0.83 21.18 -1.48
CA LYS A 111 2.12 21.88 -1.51
C LYS A 111 2.92 21.65 -0.22
N PHE A 112 2.25 21.68 0.93
CA PHE A 112 2.87 21.37 2.22
C PHE A 112 3.43 19.93 2.23
N ILE A 113 2.64 18.96 1.76
CA ILE A 113 3.09 17.57 1.65
C ILE A 113 4.27 17.47 0.67
N GLY A 114 4.17 18.03 -0.54
CA GLY A 114 5.26 18.03 -1.51
C GLY A 114 6.56 18.60 -0.96
N SER A 115 6.46 19.71 -0.20
CA SER A 115 7.62 20.32 0.47
C SER A 115 8.22 19.41 1.52
N SER A 116 7.40 18.65 2.27
CA SER A 116 7.87 17.67 3.26
C SER A 116 8.65 16.52 2.62
N TYR A 117 8.32 16.19 1.36
CA TYR A 117 9.05 15.24 0.52
C TYR A 117 10.15 15.89 -0.32
N GLN A 118 10.56 17.12 0.00
CA GLN A 118 11.65 17.86 -0.64
C GLN A 118 11.47 18.05 -2.16
N MET A 119 10.22 18.11 -2.63
CA MET A 119 9.94 18.32 -4.05
C MET A 119 10.33 19.74 -4.48
N ILE A 120 10.98 19.84 -5.63
CA ILE A 120 11.19 21.15 -6.28
C ILE A 120 9.88 21.63 -6.94
N ASP A 121 9.68 22.94 -6.99
CA ASP A 121 8.41 23.55 -7.44
C ASP A 121 7.97 23.07 -8.83
N GLU A 122 8.88 22.91 -9.78
CA GLU A 122 8.58 22.46 -11.15
C GLU A 122 8.01 21.03 -11.17
N VAL A 123 8.60 20.11 -10.38
CA VAL A 123 8.14 18.72 -10.26
C VAL A 123 6.81 18.69 -9.53
N PHE A 124 6.65 19.49 -8.46
CA PHE A 124 5.38 19.62 -7.75
C PHE A 124 4.26 20.05 -8.71
N HIS A 125 4.43 21.15 -9.44
CA HIS A 125 3.39 21.66 -10.35
C HIS A 125 3.02 20.64 -11.42
N ARG A 126 3.99 19.97 -12.03
CA ARG A 126 3.73 18.92 -13.02
C ARG A 126 2.90 17.79 -12.43
N ASN A 127 3.29 17.26 -11.26
CA ASN A 127 2.58 16.16 -10.62
C ASN A 127 1.21 16.60 -10.11
N TYR A 128 1.09 17.81 -9.56
CA TYR A 128 -0.17 18.40 -9.12
C TYR A 128 -1.19 18.46 -10.26
N GLN A 129 -0.81 19.03 -11.42
CA GLN A 129 -1.70 19.10 -12.58
C GLN A 129 -2.13 17.71 -13.08
N ALA A 130 -1.20 16.75 -13.13
CA ALA A 130 -1.51 15.37 -13.51
C ALA A 130 -2.53 14.72 -12.54
N LEU A 131 -2.37 14.97 -11.24
CA LEU A 131 -3.29 14.44 -10.22
C LEU A 131 -4.67 15.12 -10.25
N LEU A 132 -4.76 16.42 -10.53
CA LEU A 132 -6.05 17.10 -10.70
C LEU A 132 -6.89 16.43 -11.79
N ILE A 133 -6.26 16.14 -12.93
CA ILE A 133 -6.91 15.44 -14.06
C ILE A 133 -7.30 14.01 -13.65
N LYS A 134 -6.36 13.27 -13.04
CA LYS A 134 -6.55 11.86 -12.68
C LYS A 134 -7.68 11.64 -11.67
N PHE A 135 -7.78 12.54 -10.68
CA PHE A 135 -8.77 12.45 -9.61
C PHE A 135 -10.04 13.27 -9.88
N ASP A 136 -10.13 13.90 -11.05
CA ASP A 136 -11.26 14.79 -11.38
C ASP A 136 -11.50 15.79 -10.24
N MET A 137 -10.47 16.58 -9.94
CA MET A 137 -10.46 17.63 -8.92
C MET A 137 -10.07 18.95 -9.59
N PRO A 138 -11.05 19.79 -9.98
CA PRO A 138 -10.76 21.03 -10.67
C PRO A 138 -10.08 22.05 -9.74
N GLU A 139 -9.25 22.92 -10.30
CA GLU A 139 -8.47 23.91 -9.54
C GLU A 139 -9.32 24.81 -8.63
N PHE A 140 -10.54 25.18 -9.05
CA PHE A 140 -11.41 26.02 -8.22
C PHE A 140 -11.81 25.31 -6.92
N ASP A 141 -11.99 23.98 -6.94
CA ASP A 141 -12.25 23.20 -5.72
C ASP A 141 -11.00 23.14 -4.85
N MET A 142 -9.81 23.00 -5.47
CA MET A 142 -8.55 22.97 -4.71
C MET A 142 -8.22 24.29 -3.99
N LYS A 143 -8.80 25.41 -4.40
CA LYS A 143 -8.69 26.73 -3.74
C LYS A 143 -9.66 26.91 -2.56
N ARG A 144 -10.58 25.98 -2.36
CA ARG A 144 -11.49 25.97 -1.20
C ARG A 144 -10.82 25.29 -0.01
N ARG A 145 -11.26 25.59 1.20
CA ARG A 145 -10.79 24.91 2.41
C ARG A 145 -11.22 23.44 2.44
N ILE A 146 -10.36 22.57 2.92
CA ILE A 146 -10.66 21.14 3.07
C ILE A 146 -11.86 20.89 4.01
N SER A 147 -12.10 21.78 4.99
CA SER A 147 -13.30 21.75 5.85
C SER A 147 -14.62 21.80 5.06
N GLU A 148 -14.61 22.40 3.86
CA GLU A 148 -15.78 22.53 2.98
C GLU A 148 -15.95 21.36 2.00
N TYR A 149 -15.01 20.41 2.01
CA TYR A 149 -15.02 19.28 1.08
C TYR A 149 -16.04 18.24 1.48
N SER A 150 -16.65 17.61 0.47
CA SER A 150 -17.40 16.37 0.68
C SER A 150 -16.46 15.26 1.15
N HIS A 151 -17.03 14.19 1.70
CA HIS A 151 -16.23 13.03 2.11
C HIS A 151 -15.40 12.46 0.95
N GLY A 152 -15.99 12.30 -0.24
CA GLY A 152 -15.28 11.83 -1.43
C GLY A 152 -14.14 12.77 -1.87
N MET A 153 -14.33 14.10 -1.78
CA MET A 153 -13.24 15.06 -2.06
C MET A 153 -12.10 14.93 -1.04
N LYS A 154 -12.41 14.77 0.24
CA LYS A 154 -11.40 14.54 1.30
C LYS A 154 -10.59 13.27 1.01
N GLN A 155 -11.27 12.19 0.60
CA GLN A 155 -10.62 10.95 0.22
C GLN A 155 -9.72 11.10 -1.01
N LYS A 156 -10.20 11.79 -2.07
CA LYS A 156 -9.37 12.10 -3.24
C LYS A 156 -8.10 12.85 -2.86
N VAL A 157 -8.21 13.91 -2.05
CA VAL A 157 -7.05 14.70 -1.60
C VAL A 157 -6.09 13.86 -0.75
N ALA A 158 -6.57 12.96 0.11
CA ALA A 158 -5.72 12.05 0.88
C ALA A 158 -4.94 11.10 -0.04
N LEU A 159 -5.60 10.53 -1.06
CA LEU A 159 -4.94 9.70 -2.07
C LEU A 159 -3.91 10.50 -2.88
N MET A 160 -4.26 11.71 -3.34
CA MET A 160 -3.34 12.59 -4.08
C MET A 160 -2.10 12.94 -3.23
N ALA A 161 -2.30 13.29 -1.96
CA ALA A 161 -1.22 13.62 -1.02
C ALA A 161 -0.23 12.48 -0.84
N SER A 162 -0.72 11.23 -0.80
CA SER A 162 0.13 10.05 -0.59
C SER A 162 1.03 9.72 -1.78
N ILE A 163 0.72 10.23 -2.99
CA ILE A 163 1.45 9.90 -4.23
C ILE A 163 2.03 11.10 -4.98
N ILE A 164 1.81 12.33 -4.50
CA ILE A 164 2.27 13.54 -5.20
C ILE A 164 3.78 13.56 -5.44
N HIS A 165 4.56 12.99 -4.53
CA HIS A 165 6.02 12.86 -4.63
C HIS A 165 6.46 11.67 -5.48
N ASN A 166 5.50 10.92 -6.07
CA ASN A 166 5.75 9.80 -6.97
C ASN A 166 6.55 8.64 -6.32
N PRO A 167 6.13 8.11 -5.17
CA PRO A 167 6.84 7.09 -4.40
C PRO A 167 7.10 5.81 -5.19
N ASP A 168 8.11 5.01 -4.80
CA ASP A 168 8.39 3.70 -5.37
C ASP A 168 7.53 2.60 -4.74
N LEU A 169 7.13 2.79 -3.48
CA LEU A 169 6.15 1.93 -2.79
C LEU A 169 4.93 2.74 -2.34
N TRP A 170 3.74 2.30 -2.72
CA TRP A 170 2.49 2.85 -2.22
C TRP A 170 1.82 1.88 -1.24
N VAL A 171 1.63 2.31 0.00
CA VAL A 171 1.04 1.52 1.09
C VAL A 171 -0.35 2.06 1.43
N LEU A 172 -1.35 1.17 1.47
CA LEU A 172 -2.76 1.51 1.67
C LEU A 172 -3.37 0.63 2.76
N ASP A 173 -3.92 1.26 3.81
CA ASP A 173 -4.66 0.56 4.87
C ASP A 173 -6.16 0.74 4.68
N GLU A 174 -6.86 -0.36 4.36
CA GLU A 174 -8.32 -0.41 4.13
C GLU A 174 -8.86 0.69 3.19
N PRO A 175 -8.27 0.91 2.01
CA PRO A 175 -8.48 2.12 1.20
C PRO A 175 -9.88 2.23 0.59
N THR A 176 -10.72 1.20 0.69
CA THR A 176 -12.06 1.18 0.09
C THR A 176 -13.17 1.55 1.06
N VAL A 177 -12.86 1.74 2.35
CA VAL A 177 -13.85 2.08 3.35
C VAL A 177 -14.44 3.47 3.09
N GLY A 178 -15.76 3.54 2.89
CA GLY A 178 -16.47 4.80 2.67
C GLY A 178 -16.27 5.44 1.28
N LEU A 179 -15.59 4.77 0.33
CA LEU A 179 -15.46 5.27 -1.04
C LEU A 179 -16.80 5.19 -1.79
N ASP A 180 -17.13 6.25 -2.52
CA ASP A 180 -18.12 6.16 -3.57
C ASP A 180 -17.55 5.42 -4.80
N ILE A 181 -18.43 5.04 -5.73
CA ILE A 181 -18.05 4.23 -6.90
C ILE A 181 -17.06 4.94 -7.83
N MET A 182 -17.08 6.27 -7.91
CA MET A 182 -16.19 7.03 -8.79
C MET A 182 -14.80 7.10 -8.21
N VAL A 183 -14.67 7.36 -6.90
CA VAL A 183 -13.39 7.33 -6.19
C VAL A 183 -12.80 5.92 -6.18
N TYR A 184 -13.64 4.88 -6.00
CA TYR A 184 -13.20 3.49 -6.12
C TYR A 184 -12.57 3.21 -7.49
N LYS A 185 -13.26 3.60 -8.58
CA LYS A 185 -12.73 3.41 -9.94
C LYS A 185 -11.40 4.13 -10.12
N THR A 186 -11.31 5.39 -9.68
CA THR A 186 -10.07 6.16 -9.74
C THR A 186 -8.94 5.47 -8.97
N LEU A 187 -9.21 4.95 -7.77
CA LEU A 187 -8.24 4.20 -6.98
C LEU A 187 -7.71 2.96 -7.74
N VAL A 188 -8.60 2.16 -8.34
CA VAL A 188 -8.23 0.99 -9.16
C VAL A 188 -7.37 1.41 -10.35
N ASP A 189 -7.72 2.51 -11.04
CA ASP A 189 -6.97 3.03 -12.16
C ASP A 189 -5.56 3.50 -11.77
N VAL A 190 -5.42 4.18 -10.62
CA VAL A 190 -4.12 4.61 -10.07
C VAL A 190 -3.26 3.40 -9.68
N ILE A 191 -3.84 2.39 -9.04
CA ILE A 191 -3.13 1.13 -8.71
C ILE A 191 -2.60 0.47 -9.99
N ASN A 192 -3.40 0.45 -11.06
CA ASN A 192 -2.97 -0.10 -12.34
C ASN A 192 -1.86 0.74 -13.00
N ASP A 193 -1.88 2.07 -12.84
CA ASP A 193 -0.80 2.95 -13.31
C ASP A 193 0.52 2.64 -12.56
N PHE A 194 0.48 2.48 -11.25
CA PHE A 194 1.64 2.09 -10.45
C PHE A 194 2.23 0.74 -10.91
N LYS A 195 1.38 -0.27 -11.14
CA LYS A 195 1.83 -1.57 -11.67
C LYS A 195 2.52 -1.43 -13.03
N ARG A 196 1.93 -0.62 -13.94
CA ARG A 196 2.53 -0.36 -15.27
C ARG A 196 3.87 0.37 -15.16
N ALA A 197 3.99 1.28 -14.21
CA ALA A 197 5.23 2.01 -13.92
C ALA A 197 6.27 1.18 -13.17
N LYS A 198 6.02 -0.13 -12.95
CA LYS A 198 6.90 -1.04 -12.20
C LYS A 198 7.16 -0.62 -10.75
N LYS A 199 6.25 0.12 -10.15
CA LYS A 199 6.27 0.47 -8.73
C LYS A 199 5.61 -0.61 -7.88
N GLY A 200 5.96 -0.68 -6.59
CA GLY A 200 5.37 -1.61 -5.62
C GLY A 200 4.10 -1.05 -5.00
N ILE A 201 3.14 -1.93 -4.69
CA ILE A 201 1.94 -1.57 -3.92
C ILE A 201 1.74 -2.61 -2.83
N LEU A 202 1.55 -2.14 -1.59
CA LEU A 202 1.19 -2.97 -0.45
C LEU A 202 -0.17 -2.53 0.08
N ILE A 203 -1.14 -3.44 0.11
CA ILE A 203 -2.51 -3.15 0.56
C ILE A 203 -2.87 -4.04 1.74
N VAL A 204 -3.51 -3.46 2.73
CA VAL A 204 -4.29 -4.21 3.71
C VAL A 204 -5.76 -4.01 3.39
N SER A 205 -6.52 -5.11 3.27
CA SER A 205 -7.97 -5.04 3.09
C SER A 205 -8.67 -6.30 3.58
N HIS A 206 -9.93 -6.18 3.93
CA HIS A 206 -10.84 -7.30 4.18
C HIS A 206 -11.84 -7.53 3.03
N SER A 207 -11.84 -6.65 2.03
CA SER A 207 -12.69 -6.76 0.84
C SER A 207 -12.07 -7.68 -0.20
N ILE A 208 -12.54 -8.94 -0.25
CA ILE A 208 -12.05 -9.94 -1.22
C ILE A 208 -12.32 -9.50 -2.66
N ASP A 209 -13.42 -8.79 -2.90
CA ASP A 209 -13.76 -8.26 -4.24
C ASP A 209 -12.72 -7.25 -4.70
N PHE A 210 -12.38 -6.27 -3.86
CA PHE A 210 -11.33 -5.29 -4.15
C PHE A 210 -9.96 -5.94 -4.34
N ILE A 211 -9.58 -6.87 -3.46
CA ILE A 211 -8.32 -7.62 -3.58
C ILE A 211 -8.25 -8.30 -4.94
N PHE A 212 -9.34 -8.98 -5.33
CA PHE A 212 -9.39 -9.68 -6.61
C PHE A 212 -9.30 -8.74 -7.81
N ASP A 213 -9.81 -7.51 -7.69
CA ASP A 213 -9.75 -6.52 -8.76
C ASP A 213 -8.33 -5.97 -8.97
N VAL A 214 -7.53 -5.79 -7.91
CA VAL A 214 -6.27 -5.03 -7.99
C VAL A 214 -5.01 -5.84 -7.72
N ALA A 215 -5.05 -6.81 -6.81
CA ALA A 215 -3.87 -7.52 -6.36
C ALA A 215 -3.30 -8.47 -7.43
N THR A 216 -1.97 -8.58 -7.47
CA THR A 216 -1.25 -9.64 -8.20
C THR A 216 -0.99 -10.81 -7.27
N LYS A 217 -0.85 -10.55 -5.97
CA LYS A 217 -0.65 -11.55 -4.93
C LYS A 217 -1.45 -11.20 -3.69
N ALA A 218 -2.09 -12.17 -3.07
CA ALA A 218 -2.85 -11.98 -1.83
C ALA A 218 -2.43 -12.99 -0.77
N CYS A 219 -2.17 -12.50 0.45
CA CYS A 219 -1.73 -13.32 1.57
C CYS A 219 -2.70 -13.23 2.72
N LEU A 220 -3.16 -14.39 3.19
CA LEU A 220 -4.00 -14.51 4.36
C LEU A 220 -3.15 -14.46 5.63
N LEU A 221 -3.34 -13.40 6.41
CA LEU A 221 -2.72 -13.25 7.71
C LEU A 221 -3.59 -13.92 8.78
N ASN A 222 -3.00 -14.77 9.59
CA ASN A 222 -3.67 -15.39 10.74
C ASN A 222 -2.68 -15.56 11.89
N ASN A 223 -3.06 -15.12 13.11
CA ASN A 223 -2.23 -15.18 14.30
C ASN A 223 -0.79 -14.63 14.11
N GLY A 224 -0.66 -13.51 13.36
CA GLY A 224 0.60 -12.83 13.12
C GLY A 224 1.52 -13.47 12.09
N VAL A 225 1.09 -14.54 11.39
CA VAL A 225 1.84 -15.22 10.34
C VAL A 225 1.06 -15.28 9.03
N ILE A 226 1.77 -15.39 7.89
CA ILE A 226 1.15 -15.69 6.60
C ILE A 226 0.77 -17.16 6.59
N GLN A 227 -0.53 -17.45 6.52
CA GLN A 227 -1.06 -18.81 6.45
C GLN A 227 -1.05 -19.37 5.02
N THR A 228 -1.41 -18.56 4.06
CA THR A 228 -1.53 -18.94 2.64
C THR A 228 -1.31 -17.74 1.75
N THR A 229 -0.69 -17.96 0.60
CA THR A 229 -0.50 -16.97 -0.45
C THR A 229 -1.20 -17.43 -1.73
N PHE A 230 -1.92 -16.52 -2.37
CA PHE A 230 -2.61 -16.70 -3.64
C PHE A 230 -1.92 -15.88 -4.72
N ASP A 231 -1.56 -16.49 -5.84
CA ASP A 231 -1.16 -15.79 -7.06
C ASP A 231 -2.42 -15.47 -7.87
N LEU A 232 -2.67 -14.17 -8.04
CA LEU A 232 -3.86 -13.64 -8.72
C LEU A 232 -3.56 -13.10 -10.13
N THR A 233 -2.36 -13.33 -10.65
CA THR A 233 -1.97 -12.84 -11.98
C THR A 233 -2.83 -13.45 -13.09
N SER A 234 -3.23 -14.71 -12.96
CA SER A 234 -4.08 -15.41 -13.92
C SER A 234 -5.55 -14.95 -13.91
N ARG A 235 -5.99 -14.20 -12.87
CA ARG A 235 -7.39 -13.77 -12.68
C ARG A 235 -8.41 -14.92 -12.74
N ASN A 236 -8.00 -16.14 -12.37
CA ASN A 236 -8.88 -17.29 -12.34
C ASN A 236 -10.02 -17.10 -11.33
N PRO A 237 -11.31 -17.12 -11.74
CA PRO A 237 -12.45 -16.87 -10.84
C PRO A 237 -12.56 -17.90 -9.69
N TYR A 238 -12.06 -19.11 -9.86
CA TYR A 238 -12.05 -20.13 -8.80
C TYR A 238 -11.22 -19.69 -7.59
N LEU A 239 -10.11 -18.97 -7.81
CA LEU A 239 -9.28 -18.43 -6.73
C LEU A 239 -10.07 -17.47 -5.81
N LYS A 240 -11.00 -16.69 -6.37
CA LYS A 240 -11.86 -15.81 -5.58
C LYS A 240 -12.77 -16.60 -4.64
N THR A 241 -13.30 -17.71 -5.13
CA THR A 241 -14.13 -18.63 -4.33
C THR A 241 -13.30 -19.31 -3.25
N ASP A 242 -12.08 -19.78 -3.58
CA ASP A 242 -11.18 -20.42 -2.64
C ASP A 242 -10.74 -19.45 -1.53
N MET A 243 -10.39 -18.21 -1.88
CA MET A 243 -10.08 -17.15 -0.91
C MET A 243 -11.25 -16.90 0.05
N ARG A 244 -12.49 -16.79 -0.48
CA ARG A 244 -13.69 -16.62 0.33
C ARG A 244 -13.91 -17.81 1.28
N ASN A 245 -13.83 -19.02 0.76
CA ASN A 245 -14.03 -20.24 1.56
C ASN A 245 -13.00 -20.34 2.68
N LEU A 246 -11.73 -20.11 2.38
CA LEU A 246 -10.67 -20.13 3.39
C LEU A 246 -10.87 -19.02 4.43
N PHE A 247 -11.18 -17.80 4.01
CA PHE A 247 -11.47 -16.70 4.91
C PHE A 247 -12.62 -17.03 5.88
N PHE A 248 -13.75 -17.56 5.36
CA PHE A 248 -14.89 -17.95 6.19
C PHE A 248 -14.59 -19.15 7.09
N SER A 249 -13.76 -20.11 6.69
CA SER A 249 -13.38 -21.24 7.52
C SER A 249 -12.66 -20.78 8.81
N ILE A 250 -11.79 -19.79 8.69
CA ILE A 250 -11.09 -19.18 9.83
C ILE A 250 -12.06 -18.41 10.73
N TYR A 251 -13.05 -17.70 10.16
CA TYR A 251 -14.09 -17.04 10.95
C TYR A 251 -14.96 -18.02 11.75
N LYS A 252 -15.23 -19.20 11.21
CA LYS A 252 -16.06 -20.22 11.89
C LYS A 252 -15.28 -21.01 12.95
N GLY A 253 -13.95 -21.16 12.78
CA GLY A 253 -13.10 -21.91 13.71
C GLY A 253 -12.92 -21.27 15.09
N ASP A 254 -13.16 -19.96 15.23
CA ASP A 254 -13.03 -19.23 16.51
C ASP A 254 -14.31 -19.23 17.37
N LYS A 255 -15.33 -20.01 17.00
CA LYS A 255 -16.59 -20.15 17.80
C LYS A 255 -16.59 -21.39 18.69
N LYS A 256 -15.42 -21.85 19.14
CA LYS A 256 -15.30 -22.91 20.15
C LYS A 256 -14.71 -22.34 21.44
#